data_12d1e01e10ebfd43c18691225b1035a5
#
_entry.id   12d1e01e10ebfd43c18691225b1035a5
#
_cell.length_a   1.000
_cell.length_b   1.000
_cell.length_c   1.000
_cell.angle_alpha   90.00
_cell.angle_beta   90.00
_cell.angle_gamma   90.00
#
_symmetry.space_group_name_H-M   'P 1'
#
loop_
_entity.id
_entity.type
_entity.pdbx_description
1 polymer ?
#
loop_
_entity_poly.entity_id
_entity_poly.type
_entity_poly.pdbx_seq_one_letter_code
_entity_poly.pdbx_strand_id
1 'polypeptide(L)'
;MPELAKALWTPTDERIAQSRMNQFATRVNKSVDLHAWSVAQPSEFWSEVWDECAMVGTKGDRAFVPNAAGSPISTAKFFPDAQLSVVQNFLRKSGTAHGANEAVVAIDERGTRHSRTWDALSLRVAAIAGSLEQLGV
;
A
#
# COMPACT_ATOMS: atom_id res chain seq x y z
N MET A 1 2.93 -28.53 27.64
CA MET A 1 3.05 -27.48 26.63
C MET A 1 3.11 -28.15 25.29
N PRO A 2 2.25 -27.86 24.30
CA PRO A 2 2.43 -28.42 22.98
C PRO A 2 3.76 -27.87 22.43
N GLU A 3 4.60 -28.78 21.94
CA GLU A 3 5.86 -28.45 21.27
C GLU A 3 5.53 -27.58 20.05
N LEU A 4 6.09 -26.37 20.01
CA LEU A 4 5.90 -25.49 18.87
C LEU A 4 6.44 -26.22 17.62
N ALA A 5 5.59 -26.41 16.63
CA ALA A 5 5.97 -27.06 15.39
C ALA A 5 7.21 -26.37 14.79
N LYS A 6 8.22 -27.16 14.42
CA LYS A 6 9.45 -26.66 13.80
C LYS A 6 9.09 -25.87 12.54
N ALA A 7 9.63 -24.67 12.41
CA ALA A 7 9.43 -23.82 11.23
C ALA A 7 9.84 -24.59 9.96
N LEU A 8 8.95 -24.67 8.97
CA LEU A 8 9.23 -25.36 7.69
C LEU A 8 10.22 -24.56 6.83
N TRP A 9 10.30 -23.26 7.03
CA TRP A 9 11.19 -22.38 6.31
C TRP A 9 11.51 -21.13 7.17
N THR A 10 12.74 -20.64 7.06
CA THR A 10 13.20 -19.41 7.72
C THR A 10 13.96 -18.58 6.67
N PRO A 11 13.70 -17.26 6.56
CA PRO A 11 14.45 -16.41 5.63
C PRO A 11 15.92 -16.31 6.04
N THR A 12 16.81 -16.13 5.06
CA THR A 12 18.22 -15.81 5.32
C THR A 12 18.36 -14.38 5.83
N ASP A 13 19.45 -14.09 6.56
CA ASP A 13 19.73 -12.75 7.07
C ASP A 13 19.80 -11.70 5.94
N GLU A 14 20.36 -12.08 4.79
CA GLU A 14 20.41 -11.23 3.60
C GLU A 14 18.99 -10.88 3.11
N ARG A 15 18.08 -11.87 3.03
CA ARG A 15 16.70 -11.66 2.63
C ARG A 15 15.94 -10.78 3.63
N ILE A 16 16.23 -10.94 4.93
CA ILE A 16 15.68 -10.07 5.98
C ILE A 16 16.17 -8.63 5.76
N ALA A 17 17.47 -8.44 5.61
CA ALA A 17 18.08 -7.12 5.42
C ALA A 17 17.55 -6.39 4.19
N GLN A 18 17.29 -7.11 3.09
CA GLN A 18 16.75 -6.56 1.84
C GLN A 18 15.22 -6.38 1.85
N SER A 19 14.52 -6.84 2.89
CA SER A 19 13.08 -6.70 2.96
C SER A 19 12.66 -5.23 3.13
N ARG A 20 11.55 -4.83 2.48
CA ARG A 20 11.01 -3.47 2.62
C ARG A 20 10.67 -3.14 4.07
N MET A 21 10.19 -4.12 4.83
CA MET A 21 9.89 -3.95 6.25
C MET A 21 11.14 -3.59 7.06
N ASN A 22 12.28 -4.28 6.81
CA ASN A 22 13.52 -3.96 7.51
C ASN A 22 14.10 -2.61 7.09
N GLN A 23 14.02 -2.26 5.80
CA GLN A 23 14.41 -0.95 5.29
C GLN A 23 13.59 0.17 5.94
N PHE A 24 12.27 -0.01 6.02
CA PHE A 24 11.37 0.92 6.72
C PHE A 24 11.74 1.05 8.20
N ALA A 25 11.86 -0.08 8.93
CA ALA A 25 12.23 -0.09 10.34
C ALA A 25 13.58 0.60 10.62
N THR A 26 14.55 0.43 9.73
CA THR A 26 15.86 1.10 9.80
C THR A 26 15.71 2.60 9.59
N ARG A 27 14.94 3.03 8.57
CA ARG A 27 14.71 4.44 8.26
C ARG A 27 14.06 5.19 9.43
N VAL A 28 13.07 4.58 10.06
CA VAL A 28 12.39 5.19 11.22
C VAL A 28 13.11 4.93 12.55
N ASN A 29 14.29 4.31 12.52
CA ASN A 29 15.10 3.96 13.70
C ASN A 29 14.36 3.10 14.75
N LYS A 30 13.55 2.14 14.28
CA LYS A 30 12.73 1.23 15.09
C LYS A 30 13.02 -0.25 14.78
N SER A 31 14.27 -0.57 14.40
CA SER A 31 14.65 -1.91 13.95
C SER A 31 14.50 -3.00 15.01
N VAL A 32 14.50 -2.64 16.30
CA VAL A 32 14.45 -3.62 17.41
C VAL A 32 13.02 -4.08 17.66
N ASP A 33 12.03 -3.18 17.61
CA ASP A 33 10.63 -3.54 17.88
C ASP A 33 9.64 -2.63 17.14
N LEU A 34 9.56 -2.86 15.83
CA LEU A 34 8.62 -2.15 14.94
C LEU A 34 7.17 -2.38 15.35
N HIS A 35 6.83 -3.60 15.80
CA HIS A 35 5.46 -3.93 16.19
C HIS A 35 5.06 -3.20 17.48
N ALA A 36 5.88 -3.24 18.53
CA ALA A 36 5.58 -2.54 19.78
C ALA A 36 5.41 -1.03 19.55
N TRP A 37 6.28 -0.44 18.73
CA TRP A 37 6.13 0.97 18.34
C TRP A 37 4.82 1.24 17.58
N SER A 38 4.44 0.41 16.61
CA SER A 38 3.19 0.60 15.85
C SER A 38 1.95 0.56 16.72
N VAL A 39 1.98 -0.21 17.81
CA VAL A 39 0.87 -0.33 18.78
C VAL A 39 0.91 0.82 19.77
N ALA A 40 2.09 1.19 20.28
CA ALA A 40 2.22 2.24 21.30
C ALA A 40 2.04 3.66 20.72
N GLN A 41 2.44 3.87 19.47
CA GLN A 41 2.42 5.18 18.80
C GLN A 41 1.78 5.09 17.40
N PRO A 42 0.51 4.67 17.31
CA PRO A 42 -0.13 4.39 16.00
C PRO A 42 -0.20 5.62 15.10
N SER A 43 -0.35 6.82 15.65
CA SER A 43 -0.40 8.06 14.84
C SER A 43 0.92 8.33 14.14
N GLU A 44 2.04 8.18 14.85
CA GLU A 44 3.38 8.34 14.30
C GLU A 44 3.66 7.23 13.26
N PHE A 45 3.37 5.97 13.62
CA PHE A 45 3.55 4.84 12.73
C PHE A 45 2.82 5.03 11.38
N TRP A 46 1.53 5.36 11.41
CA TRP A 46 0.75 5.53 10.19
C TRP A 46 1.19 6.74 9.37
N SER A 47 1.64 7.83 10.03
CA SER A 47 2.24 8.96 9.34
C SER A 47 3.49 8.55 8.55
N GLU A 48 4.38 7.76 9.16
CA GLU A 48 5.58 7.25 8.51
C GLU A 48 5.26 6.25 7.38
N VAL A 49 4.21 5.44 7.54
CA VAL A 49 3.72 4.55 6.48
C VAL A 49 3.21 5.33 5.26
N TRP A 50 2.50 6.44 5.47
CA TRP A 50 2.07 7.32 4.37
C TRP A 50 3.27 7.79 3.54
N ASP A 51 4.31 8.27 4.22
CA ASP A 51 5.52 8.79 3.59
C ASP A 51 6.33 7.67 2.90
N GLU A 52 6.47 6.50 3.54
CA GLU A 52 7.12 5.31 2.95
C GLU A 52 6.41 4.82 1.68
N CYS A 53 5.08 4.87 1.69
CA CYS A 53 4.27 4.52 0.53
C CYS A 53 4.27 5.60 -0.54
N ALA A 54 4.91 6.76 -0.32
CA ALA A 54 4.92 7.91 -1.21
C ALA A 54 3.49 8.24 -1.72
N MET A 55 2.53 8.33 -0.80
CA MET A 55 1.13 8.59 -1.15
C MET A 55 0.99 9.98 -1.77
N VAL A 56 0.30 10.04 -2.91
CA VAL A 56 0.01 11.29 -3.62
C VAL A 56 -1.29 11.87 -3.08
N GLY A 57 -1.21 13.05 -2.45
CA GLY A 57 -2.35 13.74 -1.85
C GLY A 57 -1.95 14.58 -0.65
N THR A 58 -2.93 15.15 0.03
CA THR A 58 -2.75 15.87 1.28
C THR A 58 -3.01 14.92 2.45
N LYS A 59 -2.01 14.70 3.30
CA LYS A 59 -2.08 13.77 4.42
C LYS A 59 -3.05 14.24 5.51
N GLY A 60 -3.17 15.56 5.71
CA GLY A 60 -3.85 16.16 6.85
C GLY A 60 -3.03 16.10 8.14
N ASP A 61 -3.60 16.59 9.23
CA ASP A 61 -2.89 16.74 10.51
C ASP A 61 -2.97 15.49 11.40
N ARG A 62 -3.94 14.61 11.16
CA ARG A 62 -4.21 13.45 11.99
C ARG A 62 -4.05 12.15 11.20
N ALA A 63 -3.00 11.40 11.50
CA ALA A 63 -2.79 10.09 10.85
C ALA A 63 -3.68 8.99 11.46
N PHE A 64 -4.02 9.09 12.73
CA PHE A 64 -4.83 8.11 13.44
C PHE A 64 -5.66 8.78 14.53
N VAL A 65 -6.96 8.45 14.57
CA VAL A 65 -7.87 8.84 15.66
C VAL A 65 -8.43 7.56 16.27
N PRO A 66 -8.09 7.26 17.55
CA PRO A 66 -8.58 6.06 18.21
C PRO A 66 -10.10 6.12 18.36
N ASN A 67 -10.69 4.94 18.40
CA ASN A 67 -12.08 4.76 18.76
C ASN A 67 -12.27 4.76 20.28
N ALA A 68 -13.53 4.67 20.73
CA ALA A 68 -13.83 4.51 22.15
C ALA A 68 -13.21 3.21 22.70
N ALA A 69 -12.81 3.24 23.98
CA ALA A 69 -12.24 2.08 24.64
C ALA A 69 -13.17 0.85 24.54
N GLY A 70 -12.59 -0.29 24.18
CA GLY A 70 -13.32 -1.55 23.98
C GLY A 70 -14.00 -1.71 22.62
N SER A 71 -13.97 -0.71 21.75
CA SER A 71 -14.51 -0.82 20.38
C SER A 71 -13.51 -1.50 19.44
N PRO A 72 -13.99 -2.21 18.39
CA PRO A 72 -13.11 -2.80 17.40
C PRO A 72 -12.24 -1.76 16.68
N ILE A 73 -11.00 -2.11 16.31
CA ILE A 73 -10.10 -1.21 15.56
C ILE A 73 -10.70 -0.75 14.24
N SER A 74 -11.63 -1.50 13.66
CA SER A 74 -12.35 -1.13 12.45
C SER A 74 -13.19 0.15 12.56
N THR A 75 -13.45 0.63 13.79
CA THR A 75 -14.15 1.89 14.04
C THR A 75 -13.19 3.08 14.23
N ALA A 76 -11.88 2.85 14.33
CA ALA A 76 -10.88 3.91 14.33
C ALA A 76 -10.84 4.61 12.97
N LYS A 77 -10.43 5.88 12.97
CA LYS A 77 -10.30 6.67 11.73
C LYS A 77 -8.83 6.84 11.39
N PHE A 78 -8.49 6.46 10.15
CA PHE A 78 -7.17 6.65 9.58
C PHE A 78 -7.22 7.84 8.62
N PHE A 79 -6.33 8.79 8.82
CA PHE A 79 -6.21 10.00 7.99
C PHE A 79 -7.56 10.70 7.72
N PRO A 80 -8.32 11.06 8.76
CA PRO A 80 -9.68 11.61 8.58
C PRO A 80 -9.71 12.93 7.80
N ASP A 81 -8.60 13.64 7.76
CA ASP A 81 -8.45 14.92 7.08
C ASP A 81 -7.75 14.81 5.71
N ALA A 82 -7.40 13.58 5.29
CA ALA A 82 -6.68 13.39 4.04
C ALA A 82 -7.56 13.63 2.82
N GLN A 83 -6.92 14.20 1.79
CA GLN A 83 -7.51 14.36 0.46
C GLN A 83 -6.59 13.69 -0.56
N LEU A 84 -7.07 12.65 -1.20
CA LEU A 84 -6.33 11.92 -2.22
C LEU A 84 -7.25 11.34 -3.29
N SER A 85 -6.69 11.13 -4.47
CA SER A 85 -7.32 10.36 -5.53
C SER A 85 -6.78 8.95 -5.52
N VAL A 86 -7.66 7.96 -5.33
CA VAL A 86 -7.30 6.53 -5.42
C VAL A 86 -6.75 6.22 -6.82
N VAL A 87 -7.39 6.73 -7.87
CA VAL A 87 -6.96 6.52 -9.27
C VAL A 87 -5.57 7.07 -9.51
N GLN A 88 -5.28 8.28 -9.03
CA GLN A 88 -3.96 8.90 -9.17
C GLN A 88 -2.87 8.09 -8.49
N ASN A 89 -3.12 7.59 -7.28
CA ASN A 89 -2.20 6.72 -6.56
C ASN A 89 -2.03 5.36 -7.24
N PHE A 90 -3.11 4.80 -7.78
CA PHE A 90 -3.08 3.51 -8.44
C PHE A 90 -2.31 3.55 -9.75
N LEU A 91 -2.51 4.59 -10.57
CA LEU A 91 -1.90 4.74 -11.90
C LEU A 91 -0.52 5.43 -11.88
N ARG A 92 0.02 5.78 -10.72
CA ARG A 92 1.26 6.57 -10.59
C ARG A 92 2.51 5.98 -11.24
N LYS A 93 2.48 4.69 -11.62
CA LYS A 93 3.58 4.04 -12.35
C LYS A 93 3.57 4.32 -13.84
N SER A 94 2.43 4.76 -14.40
CA SER A 94 2.35 5.18 -15.78
C SER A 94 3.20 6.43 -16.04
N GLY A 95 3.83 6.52 -17.19
CA GLY A 95 4.72 7.62 -17.53
C GLY A 95 6.08 7.62 -16.79
N THR A 96 6.39 6.57 -16.05
CA THR A 96 7.67 6.39 -15.35
C THR A 96 8.50 5.28 -15.98
N ALA A 97 9.72 5.04 -15.48
CA ALA A 97 10.54 3.88 -15.87
C ALA A 97 9.84 2.52 -15.67
N HIS A 98 8.76 2.48 -14.90
CA HIS A 98 7.95 1.27 -14.64
C HIS A 98 6.69 1.21 -15.51
N GLY A 99 6.42 2.19 -16.36
CA GLY A 99 5.22 2.28 -17.20
C GLY A 99 5.01 1.07 -18.11
N ALA A 100 6.09 0.54 -18.66
CA ALA A 100 6.08 -0.65 -19.49
C ALA A 100 5.92 -1.98 -18.74
N ASN A 101 6.02 -1.98 -17.40
CA ASN A 101 5.82 -3.19 -16.61
C ASN A 101 4.34 -3.57 -16.58
N GLU A 102 4.08 -4.86 -16.36
CA GLU A 102 2.71 -5.36 -16.24
C GLU A 102 2.00 -4.78 -15.00
N ALA A 103 0.83 -4.21 -15.24
CA ALA A 103 -0.05 -3.68 -14.21
C ALA A 103 -1.14 -4.68 -13.80
N VAL A 104 -1.70 -5.36 -14.81
CA VAL A 104 -2.77 -6.33 -14.64
C VAL A 104 -2.42 -7.57 -15.42
N VAL A 105 -2.57 -8.72 -14.78
CA VAL A 105 -2.46 -10.04 -15.40
C VAL A 105 -3.75 -10.80 -15.12
N ALA A 106 -4.38 -11.30 -16.17
CA ALA A 106 -5.53 -12.18 -16.08
C ALA A 106 -5.16 -13.53 -16.70
N ILE A 107 -5.53 -14.62 -16.05
CA ILE A 107 -5.38 -15.98 -16.55
C ILE A 107 -6.79 -16.58 -16.56
N ASP A 108 -7.23 -17.04 -17.75
CA ASP A 108 -8.53 -17.66 -17.91
C ASP A 108 -8.50 -19.16 -17.53
N GLU A 109 -9.66 -19.80 -17.53
CA GLU A 109 -9.80 -21.24 -17.19
C GLU A 109 -9.06 -22.17 -18.15
N ARG A 110 -8.70 -21.66 -19.35
CA ARG A 110 -7.92 -22.42 -20.37
C ARG A 110 -6.42 -22.23 -20.20
N GLY A 111 -5.99 -21.44 -19.20
CA GLY A 111 -4.60 -21.10 -18.96
C GLY A 111 -4.08 -19.99 -19.89
N THR A 112 -4.94 -19.32 -20.66
CA THR A 112 -4.53 -18.20 -21.50
C THR A 112 -4.20 -16.99 -20.64
N ARG A 113 -3.01 -16.44 -20.79
CA ARG A 113 -2.51 -15.31 -20.03
C ARG A 113 -2.69 -14.02 -20.84
N HIS A 114 -3.39 -13.07 -20.26
CA HIS A 114 -3.55 -11.72 -20.76
C HIS A 114 -2.89 -10.73 -19.82
N SER A 115 -2.16 -9.76 -20.34
CA SER A 115 -1.58 -8.71 -19.52
C SER A 115 -1.77 -7.32 -20.12
N ARG A 116 -1.71 -6.31 -19.26
CA ARG A 116 -1.64 -4.89 -19.64
C ARG A 116 -0.57 -4.21 -18.83
N THR A 117 0.18 -3.33 -19.49
CA THR A 117 1.17 -2.47 -18.83
C THR A 117 0.47 -1.30 -18.12
N TRP A 118 1.20 -0.63 -17.22
CA TRP A 118 0.70 0.58 -16.55
C TRP A 118 0.33 1.67 -17.54
N ASP A 119 1.13 1.89 -18.59
CA ASP A 119 0.85 2.89 -19.61
C ASP A 119 -0.41 2.54 -20.40
N ALA A 120 -0.53 1.29 -20.84
CA ALA A 120 -1.72 0.84 -21.57
C ALA A 120 -3.00 0.91 -20.70
N LEU A 121 -2.89 0.62 -19.41
CA LEU A 121 -4.00 0.74 -18.48
C LEU A 121 -4.43 2.20 -18.31
N SER A 122 -3.47 3.11 -18.12
CA SER A 122 -3.72 4.55 -17.96
C SER A 122 -4.40 5.14 -19.20
N LEU A 123 -3.91 4.83 -20.39
CA LEU A 123 -4.53 5.27 -21.65
C LEU A 123 -5.99 4.79 -21.76
N ARG A 124 -6.27 3.55 -21.38
CA ARG A 124 -7.63 3.02 -21.42
C ARG A 124 -8.55 3.68 -20.39
N VAL A 125 -8.06 3.95 -19.18
CA VAL A 125 -8.80 4.69 -18.17
C VAL A 125 -9.14 6.09 -18.68
N ALA A 126 -8.16 6.80 -19.26
CA ALA A 126 -8.38 8.13 -19.82
C ALA A 126 -9.42 8.13 -20.97
N ALA A 127 -9.37 7.13 -21.86
CA ALA A 127 -10.34 7.01 -22.95
C ALA A 127 -11.77 6.78 -22.44
N ILE A 128 -11.93 5.94 -21.40
CA ILE A 128 -13.25 5.69 -20.79
C ILE A 128 -13.74 6.96 -20.08
N ALA A 129 -12.87 7.64 -19.31
CA ALA A 129 -13.22 8.87 -18.63
C ALA A 129 -13.69 9.95 -19.61
N GLY A 130 -12.96 10.17 -20.71
CA GLY A 130 -13.37 11.12 -21.75
C GLY A 130 -14.69 10.75 -22.44
N SER A 131 -14.98 9.46 -22.61
CA SER A 131 -16.29 9.03 -23.14
C SER A 131 -17.43 9.30 -22.16
N LEU A 132 -17.23 9.10 -20.86
CA LEU A 132 -18.22 9.41 -19.83
C LEU A 132 -18.48 10.92 -19.73
N GLU A 133 -17.42 11.73 -19.79
CA GLU A 133 -17.52 13.19 -19.80
C GLU A 133 -18.37 13.69 -20.99
N GLN A 134 -18.17 13.11 -22.19
CA GLN A 134 -19.00 13.45 -23.36
C GLN A 134 -20.49 13.06 -23.19
N LEU A 135 -20.77 12.09 -22.35
CA LEU A 135 -22.13 11.66 -22.00
C LEU A 135 -22.73 12.47 -20.84
N GLY A 136 -21.98 13.43 -20.28
CA GLY A 136 -22.45 14.30 -19.19
C GLY A 136 -22.38 13.67 -17.79
N VAL A 137 -21.53 12.66 -17.63
CA VAL A 137 -21.29 11.98 -16.32
C VAL A 137 -20.11 12.62 -15.61
#